data_79dc4fdf3ac397c1907a3dc0ccc7d3bd
#
_entry.id   79dc4fdf3ac397c1907a3dc0ccc7d3bd
#
_cell.length_a   1.000
_cell.length_b   1.000
_cell.length_c   1.000
_cell.angle_alpha   90.00
_cell.angle_beta   90.00
_cell.angle_gamma   90.00
#
_symmetry.space_group_name_H-M   'P 1'
#
loop_
_entity.id
_entity.type
_entity.pdbx_description
1 polymer ?
#
loop_
_entity_poly.entity_id
_entity_poly.type
_entity_poly.pdbx_seq_one_letter_code
_entity_poly.pdbx_strand_id
1 'polypeptide(L)'
;MKQKELAEYIKNQSKKLKMQKIGSLQVVFKDEFVGDLDYEKVFKTINFMLPDHFLDLIDIVYVGQFDLFKDGDYNAAYENGAVYVTNEQDDQADLIDDLIHEIAHAVEEAYDHEIYSDEMIQKNFLAKRRKIKVILDHEGYNIANIDFSNPYYSEDMDIFLRDEVGYEALHNLIPGLFLAPYSISSLREYFA
;
A
#
# COMPACT_ATOMS: atom_id res chain seq x y z
N MET A 1 2.42 35.77 -17.45
CA MET A 1 2.56 35.75 -15.98
C MET A 1 3.92 36.32 -15.64
N LYS A 2 4.00 37.41 -14.87
CA LYS A 2 5.27 38.05 -14.55
C LYS A 2 6.04 37.20 -13.55
N GLN A 3 7.36 37.09 -13.67
CA GLN A 3 8.21 36.27 -12.78
C GLN A 3 7.94 36.46 -11.27
N LYS A 4 7.54 37.66 -10.87
CA LYS A 4 7.14 37.99 -9.50
C LYS A 4 5.86 37.28 -9.05
N GLU A 5 4.86 37.17 -9.93
CA GLU A 5 3.58 36.46 -9.62
C GLU A 5 3.78 34.97 -9.49
N LEU A 6 4.66 34.39 -10.30
CA LEU A 6 5.05 32.97 -10.20
C LEU A 6 5.82 32.71 -8.90
N ALA A 7 6.77 33.57 -8.54
CA ALA A 7 7.53 33.46 -7.30
C ALA A 7 6.64 33.61 -6.03
N GLU A 8 5.66 34.53 -6.09
CA GLU A 8 4.67 34.74 -5.03
C GLU A 8 3.69 33.55 -4.94
N TYR A 9 3.25 33.00 -6.08
CA TYR A 9 2.42 31.79 -6.13
C TYR A 9 3.16 30.58 -5.55
N ILE A 10 4.41 30.34 -5.97
CA ILE A 10 5.25 29.26 -5.44
C ILE A 10 5.48 29.45 -3.93
N LYS A 11 5.78 30.67 -3.48
CA LYS A 11 5.98 30.99 -2.05
C LYS A 11 4.70 30.84 -1.22
N ASN A 12 3.53 31.09 -1.80
CA ASN A 12 2.24 30.91 -1.14
C ASN A 12 1.81 29.44 -1.12
N GLN A 13 2.16 28.66 -2.15
CA GLN A 13 1.95 27.20 -2.14
C GLN A 13 2.91 26.50 -1.16
N SER A 14 4.19 26.87 -1.15
CA SER A 14 5.17 26.32 -0.20
C SER A 14 4.90 26.71 1.27
N LYS A 15 4.18 27.81 1.53
CA LYS A 15 3.74 28.17 2.89
C LYS A 15 2.54 27.36 3.39
N LYS A 16 1.83 26.63 2.50
CA LYS A 16 0.69 25.79 2.86
C LYS A 16 1.10 24.36 3.19
N LEU A 17 2.28 23.92 2.78
CA LEU A 17 2.77 22.58 3.05
C LEU A 17 3.63 22.59 4.30
N LYS A 18 3.16 21.95 5.36
CA LYS A 18 3.94 21.71 6.58
C LYS A 18 4.89 20.56 6.29
N MET A 19 6.19 20.81 6.25
CA MET A 19 7.22 19.79 6.12
C MET A 19 7.88 19.53 7.47
N GLN A 20 8.02 18.26 7.84
CA GLN A 20 8.59 17.86 9.11
C GLN A 20 9.47 16.62 8.92
N LYS A 21 10.65 16.60 9.53
CA LYS A 21 11.45 15.38 9.61
C LYS A 21 11.11 14.65 10.90
N ILE A 22 10.69 13.39 10.81
CA ILE A 22 10.35 12.53 11.95
C ILE A 22 11.18 11.26 11.84
N GLY A 23 12.22 11.14 12.67
CA GLY A 23 13.22 10.08 12.52
C GLY A 23 13.97 10.22 11.20
N SER A 24 14.04 9.16 10.41
CA SER A 24 14.65 9.16 9.07
C SER A 24 13.71 9.73 8.00
N LEU A 25 12.39 9.68 8.22
CA LEU A 25 11.40 10.02 7.21
C LEU A 25 11.15 11.52 7.09
N GLN A 26 11.03 12.00 5.84
CA GLN A 26 10.61 13.34 5.51
C GLN A 26 9.10 13.34 5.24
N VAL A 27 8.31 14.04 6.04
CA VAL A 27 6.85 14.04 5.96
C VAL A 27 6.36 15.42 5.54
N VAL A 28 5.50 15.44 4.52
CA VAL A 28 4.85 16.65 4.02
C VAL A 28 3.36 16.53 4.21
N PHE A 29 2.80 17.42 5.00
CA PHE A 29 1.36 17.49 5.23
C PHE A 29 0.75 18.45 4.21
N LYS A 30 -0.01 17.91 3.25
CA LYS A 30 -0.89 18.69 2.37
C LYS A 30 -2.17 19.04 3.13
N ASP A 31 -2.70 18.05 3.86
CA ASP A 31 -3.85 18.20 4.75
C ASP A 31 -3.49 17.65 6.14
N GLU A 32 -4.05 18.23 7.21
CA GLU A 32 -3.84 17.72 8.56
C GLU A 32 -4.67 16.44 8.78
N PHE A 33 -4.19 15.52 9.63
CA PHE A 33 -4.97 14.35 9.99
C PHE A 33 -6.31 14.73 10.61
N VAL A 34 -7.34 13.98 10.26
CA VAL A 34 -8.68 14.12 10.83
C VAL A 34 -8.71 13.42 12.19
N GLY A 35 -9.29 14.07 13.20
CA GLY A 35 -9.39 13.51 14.57
C GLY A 35 -8.13 13.65 15.40
N ASP A 36 -8.05 12.88 16.50
CA ASP A 36 -6.99 12.95 17.52
C ASP A 36 -5.85 11.93 17.27
N LEU A 37 -5.46 11.71 16.00
CA LEU A 37 -4.43 10.76 15.65
C LEU A 37 -3.04 11.30 16.01
N ASP A 38 -2.29 10.57 16.88
CA ASP A 38 -0.91 10.88 17.24
C ASP A 38 0.06 10.36 16.15
N TYR A 39 0.10 11.07 15.03
CA TYR A 39 0.97 10.73 13.90
C TYR A 39 2.47 10.74 14.27
N GLU A 40 2.91 11.60 15.21
CA GLU A 40 4.30 11.60 15.64
C GLU A 40 4.68 10.27 16.29
N LYS A 41 3.78 9.71 17.09
CA LYS A 41 3.97 8.38 17.68
C LYS A 41 4.00 7.30 16.62
N VAL A 42 3.13 7.36 15.61
CA VAL A 42 3.12 6.41 14.47
C VAL A 42 4.46 6.44 13.75
N PHE A 43 4.92 7.59 13.27
CA PHE A 43 6.20 7.70 12.56
C PHE A 43 7.41 7.29 13.42
N LYS A 44 7.39 7.57 14.74
CA LYS A 44 8.42 7.08 15.67
C LYS A 44 8.37 5.56 15.82
N THR A 45 7.18 4.97 15.81
CA THR A 45 7.00 3.51 15.84
C THR A 45 7.56 2.87 14.58
N ILE A 46 7.27 3.40 13.40
CA ILE A 46 7.85 2.95 12.12
C ILE A 46 9.38 3.01 12.16
N ASN A 47 9.96 4.14 12.60
CA ASN A 47 11.41 4.28 12.74
C ASN A 47 12.04 3.31 13.75
N PHE A 48 11.27 2.83 14.72
CA PHE A 48 11.74 1.81 15.68
C PHE A 48 11.59 0.38 15.13
N MET A 49 10.56 0.11 14.35
CA MET A 49 10.24 -1.22 13.83
C MET A 49 11.09 -1.61 12.61
N LEU A 50 11.37 -0.64 11.74
CA LEU A 50 12.04 -0.90 10.47
C LEU A 50 13.52 -0.49 10.50
N PRO A 51 14.40 -1.26 9.85
CA PRO A 51 15.81 -0.90 9.69
C PRO A 51 16.00 0.41 8.90
N ASP A 52 16.98 1.22 9.29
CA ASP A 52 17.25 2.51 8.63
C ASP A 52 17.41 2.39 7.11
N HIS A 53 18.08 1.34 6.62
CA HIS A 53 18.30 1.14 5.19
C HIS A 53 17.02 0.83 4.39
N PHE A 54 15.91 0.44 5.02
CA PHE A 54 14.59 0.35 4.38
C PHE A 54 13.92 1.72 4.35
N LEU A 55 14.06 2.49 5.43
CA LEU A 55 13.52 3.85 5.51
C LEU A 55 14.24 4.81 4.56
N ASP A 56 15.53 4.59 4.30
CA ASP A 56 16.33 5.38 3.34
C ASP A 56 15.90 5.19 1.87
N LEU A 57 15.06 4.18 1.59
CA LEU A 57 14.42 4.00 0.28
C LEU A 57 13.26 4.97 0.04
N ILE A 58 12.77 5.60 1.10
CA ILE A 58 11.67 6.55 1.03
C ILE A 58 12.22 7.97 1.02
N ASP A 59 12.09 8.64 -0.11
CA ASP A 59 12.49 10.03 -0.25
C ASP A 59 11.56 10.96 0.54
N ILE A 60 10.24 10.66 0.52
CA ILE A 60 9.23 11.54 1.10
C ILE A 60 7.92 10.79 1.38
N VAL A 61 7.24 11.18 2.44
CA VAL A 61 5.86 10.77 2.75
C VAL A 61 4.94 11.97 2.61
N TYR A 62 3.93 11.85 1.78
CA TYR A 62 2.88 12.86 1.60
C TYR A 62 1.62 12.44 2.35
N VAL A 63 1.11 13.33 3.22
CA VAL A 63 -0.14 13.14 3.96
C VAL A 63 -1.20 14.08 3.40
N GLY A 64 -2.37 13.57 3.05
CA GLY A 64 -3.50 14.36 2.59
C GLY A 64 -4.41 13.65 1.59
N GLN A 65 -5.36 14.40 1.02
CA GLN A 65 -6.24 13.90 -0.03
C GLN A 65 -5.58 14.08 -1.40
N PHE A 66 -5.42 12.98 -2.14
CA PHE A 66 -4.84 12.94 -3.47
C PHE A 66 -5.83 12.37 -4.48
N ASP A 67 -5.68 12.77 -5.74
CA ASP A 67 -6.57 12.28 -6.80
C ASP A 67 -6.47 10.77 -6.99
N LEU A 68 -5.30 10.19 -6.70
CA LEU A 68 -5.06 8.75 -6.76
C LEU A 68 -5.97 7.92 -5.81
N PHE A 69 -6.47 8.51 -4.72
CA PHE A 69 -7.39 7.84 -3.79
C PHE A 69 -8.85 7.90 -4.21
N LYS A 70 -9.20 8.75 -5.21
CA LYS A 70 -10.60 8.96 -5.61
C LYS A 70 -11.20 7.79 -6.38
N ASP A 71 -10.37 7.06 -7.11
CA ASP A 71 -10.78 5.97 -8.00
C ASP A 71 -10.52 4.58 -7.39
N GLY A 72 -9.94 4.50 -6.17
CA GLY A 72 -9.61 3.26 -5.49
C GLY A 72 -10.01 3.27 -4.02
N ASP A 73 -10.35 2.10 -3.49
CA ASP A 73 -10.65 1.88 -2.07
C ASP A 73 -9.34 1.61 -1.29
N TYR A 74 -8.31 2.44 -1.48
CA TYR A 74 -7.05 2.34 -0.75
C TYR A 74 -6.68 3.66 -0.10
N ASN A 75 -6.00 3.58 1.03
CA ASN A 75 -5.65 4.70 1.91
C ASN A 75 -4.20 5.15 1.75
N ALA A 76 -3.37 4.34 1.10
CA ALA A 76 -1.96 4.62 0.86
C ALA A 76 -1.54 4.13 -0.52
N ALA A 77 -0.39 4.64 -1.01
CA ALA A 77 0.25 4.18 -2.24
C ALA A 77 1.73 4.55 -2.26
N TYR A 78 2.57 3.67 -2.79
CA TYR A 78 3.98 3.93 -3.08
C TYR A 78 4.20 4.18 -4.57
N GLU A 79 4.89 5.24 -4.91
CA GLU A 79 5.29 5.55 -6.27
C GLU A 79 6.67 6.24 -6.31
N ASN A 80 7.67 5.59 -6.93
CA ASN A 80 8.98 6.16 -7.24
C ASN A 80 9.67 6.86 -6.03
N GLY A 81 9.79 6.19 -4.90
CA GLY A 81 10.41 6.72 -3.68
C GLY A 81 9.49 7.59 -2.82
N ALA A 82 8.28 7.88 -3.26
CA ALA A 82 7.29 8.62 -2.50
C ALA A 82 6.18 7.71 -1.97
N VAL A 83 5.86 7.85 -0.70
CA VAL A 83 4.66 7.26 -0.08
C VAL A 83 3.60 8.33 0.04
N TYR A 84 2.41 8.03 -0.44
CA TYR A 84 1.21 8.84 -0.28
C TYR A 84 0.30 8.16 0.73
N VAL A 85 -0.24 8.89 1.67
CA VAL A 85 -1.19 8.35 2.65
C VAL A 85 -2.32 9.34 2.90
N THR A 86 -3.55 8.84 2.99
CA THR A 86 -4.70 9.69 3.29
C THR A 86 -4.59 10.28 4.70
N ASN A 87 -5.09 11.50 4.87
CA ASN A 87 -5.23 12.11 6.18
C ASN A 87 -6.48 11.64 6.95
N GLU A 88 -7.32 10.81 6.33
CA GLU A 88 -8.50 10.17 6.93
C GLU A 88 -8.16 8.72 7.25
N GLN A 89 -7.72 8.48 8.48
CA GLN A 89 -7.34 7.17 9.01
C GLN A 89 -8.28 6.80 10.16
N ASP A 90 -8.66 5.53 10.26
CA ASP A 90 -9.55 5.06 11.31
C ASP A 90 -8.84 5.12 12.68
N ASP A 91 -7.59 4.68 12.73
CA ASP A 91 -6.76 4.77 13.94
C ASP A 91 -5.24 4.75 13.64
N GLN A 92 -4.42 4.66 14.73
CA GLN A 92 -2.96 4.61 14.60
C GLN A 92 -2.45 3.29 14.03
N ALA A 93 -3.16 2.18 14.23
CA ALA A 93 -2.75 0.87 13.75
C ALA A 93 -2.92 0.80 12.23
N ASP A 94 -4.03 1.31 11.70
CA ASP A 94 -4.26 1.41 10.26
C ASP A 94 -3.17 2.22 9.57
N LEU A 95 -2.83 3.40 10.10
CA LEU A 95 -1.74 4.21 9.54
C LEU A 95 -0.38 3.50 9.60
N ILE A 96 -0.12 2.70 10.64
CA ILE A 96 1.11 1.89 10.73
C ILE A 96 1.11 0.81 9.66
N ASP A 97 0.00 0.09 9.50
CA ASP A 97 -0.14 -0.98 8.52
C ASP A 97 0.01 -0.45 7.10
N ASP A 98 -0.66 0.65 6.76
CA ASP A 98 -0.53 1.34 5.48
C ASP A 98 0.93 1.73 5.18
N LEU A 99 1.61 2.37 6.15
CA LEU A 99 2.99 2.80 5.96
C LEU A 99 3.96 1.62 5.82
N ILE A 100 3.79 0.54 6.58
CA ILE A 100 4.62 -0.66 6.46
C ILE A 100 4.41 -1.31 5.09
N HIS A 101 3.17 -1.40 4.63
CA HIS A 101 2.82 -1.95 3.33
C HIS A 101 3.50 -1.17 2.19
N GLU A 102 3.40 0.16 2.20
CA GLU A 102 4.00 0.98 1.16
C GLU A 102 5.54 0.99 1.20
N ILE A 103 6.13 0.93 2.40
CA ILE A 103 7.57 0.77 2.54
C ILE A 103 8.02 -0.62 2.05
N ALA A 104 7.21 -1.67 2.22
CA ALA A 104 7.51 -2.99 1.66
C ALA A 104 7.55 -2.97 0.13
N HIS A 105 6.70 -2.18 -0.55
CA HIS A 105 6.81 -1.96 -1.99
C HIS A 105 8.11 -1.28 -2.41
N ALA A 106 8.62 -0.32 -1.62
CA ALA A 106 9.92 0.29 -1.87
C ALA A 106 11.07 -0.73 -1.69
N VAL A 107 10.97 -1.59 -0.68
CA VAL A 107 11.94 -2.68 -0.46
C VAL A 107 11.90 -3.68 -1.60
N GLU A 108 10.70 -4.06 -2.06
CA GLU A 108 10.54 -4.94 -3.21
C GLU A 108 11.20 -4.36 -4.47
N GLU A 109 10.94 -3.08 -4.77
CA GLU A 109 11.54 -2.41 -5.94
C GLU A 109 13.08 -2.38 -5.86
N ALA A 110 13.64 -2.11 -4.68
CA ALA A 110 15.09 -2.01 -4.48
C ALA A 110 15.80 -3.36 -4.47
N TYR A 111 15.14 -4.42 -4.01
CA TYR A 111 15.72 -5.75 -3.77
C TYR A 111 14.99 -6.87 -4.57
N ASP A 112 14.34 -6.52 -5.68
CA ASP A 112 13.58 -7.45 -6.53
C ASP A 112 14.34 -8.74 -6.85
N HIS A 113 15.59 -8.61 -7.26
CA HIS A 113 16.43 -9.76 -7.60
C HIS A 113 16.68 -10.67 -6.39
N GLU A 114 17.01 -10.12 -5.23
CA GLU A 114 17.27 -10.87 -4.00
C GLU A 114 16.02 -11.57 -3.48
N ILE A 115 14.88 -10.91 -3.60
CA ILE A 115 13.57 -11.40 -3.12
C ILE A 115 13.06 -12.55 -4.00
N TYR A 116 13.23 -12.46 -5.33
CA TYR A 116 12.56 -13.37 -6.26
C TYR A 116 13.48 -14.36 -6.99
N SER A 117 14.81 -14.25 -6.88
CA SER A 117 15.77 -15.05 -7.64
C SER A 117 15.66 -16.57 -7.43
N ASP A 118 15.24 -17.01 -6.24
CA ASP A 118 15.06 -18.44 -5.91
C ASP A 118 13.64 -18.95 -6.21
N GLU A 119 12.73 -18.07 -6.63
CA GLU A 119 11.31 -18.32 -6.92
C GLU A 119 10.50 -18.88 -5.74
N MET A 120 11.04 -18.91 -4.52
CA MET A 120 10.39 -19.54 -3.35
C MET A 120 9.09 -18.81 -2.99
N ILE A 121 9.12 -17.47 -2.95
CA ILE A 121 7.96 -16.63 -2.63
C ILE A 121 6.89 -16.81 -3.70
N GLN A 122 7.25 -16.74 -4.98
CA GLN A 122 6.33 -16.93 -6.10
C GLN A 122 5.69 -18.34 -6.08
N LYS A 123 6.48 -19.38 -5.86
CA LYS A 123 5.97 -20.75 -5.77
C LYS A 123 4.98 -20.92 -4.61
N ASN A 124 5.28 -20.31 -3.45
CA ASN A 124 4.40 -20.31 -2.30
C ASN A 124 3.09 -19.58 -2.60
N PHE A 125 3.16 -18.37 -3.13
CA PHE A 125 2.02 -17.57 -3.55
C PHE A 125 1.10 -18.34 -4.51
N LEU A 126 1.65 -18.89 -5.59
CA LEU A 126 0.87 -19.67 -6.56
C LEU A 126 0.30 -20.96 -5.98
N ALA A 127 0.99 -21.58 -5.01
CA ALA A 127 0.44 -22.72 -4.30
C ALA A 127 -0.77 -22.35 -3.43
N LYS A 128 -0.72 -21.19 -2.76
CA LYS A 128 -1.85 -20.66 -2.00
C LYS A 128 -3.01 -20.25 -2.92
N ARG A 129 -2.73 -19.57 -4.04
CA ARG A 129 -3.76 -19.21 -5.03
C ARG A 129 -4.49 -20.43 -5.60
N ARG A 130 -3.78 -21.54 -5.87
CA ARG A 130 -4.44 -22.81 -6.28
C ARG A 130 -5.40 -23.32 -5.23
N LYS A 131 -5.10 -23.18 -3.94
CA LYS A 131 -6.01 -23.57 -2.86
C LYS A 131 -7.26 -22.70 -2.83
N ILE A 132 -7.07 -21.37 -2.97
CA ILE A 132 -8.22 -20.43 -3.07
C ILE A 132 -9.09 -20.78 -4.26
N LYS A 133 -8.52 -21.01 -5.44
CA LYS A 133 -9.28 -21.44 -6.61
C LYS A 133 -10.21 -22.61 -6.31
N VAL A 134 -9.70 -23.63 -5.60
CA VAL A 134 -10.52 -24.82 -5.24
C VAL A 134 -11.61 -24.45 -4.25
N ILE A 135 -11.32 -23.57 -3.28
CA ILE A 135 -12.31 -23.14 -2.29
C ILE A 135 -13.43 -22.36 -2.99
N LEU A 136 -13.08 -21.37 -3.83
CA LEU A 136 -14.06 -20.53 -4.53
C LEU A 136 -14.92 -21.32 -5.52
N ASP A 137 -14.33 -22.29 -6.23
CA ASP A 137 -15.07 -23.21 -7.09
C ASP A 137 -16.09 -24.06 -6.29
N HIS A 138 -15.67 -24.56 -5.13
CA HIS A 138 -16.55 -25.31 -4.22
C HIS A 138 -17.70 -24.47 -3.65
N GLU A 139 -17.43 -23.22 -3.34
CA GLU A 139 -18.44 -22.24 -2.87
C GLU A 139 -19.36 -21.73 -3.99
N GLY A 140 -19.10 -22.13 -5.25
CA GLY A 140 -19.97 -21.84 -6.39
C GLY A 140 -19.68 -20.51 -7.10
N TYR A 141 -18.55 -19.88 -6.86
CA TYR A 141 -18.13 -18.69 -7.61
C TYR A 141 -17.75 -19.05 -9.05
N ASN A 142 -18.03 -18.16 -9.99
CA ASN A 142 -17.68 -18.35 -11.40
C ASN A 142 -16.23 -18.01 -11.66
N ILE A 143 -15.34 -18.99 -11.58
CA ILE A 143 -13.90 -18.85 -11.75
C ILE A 143 -13.41 -19.13 -13.19
N ALA A 144 -14.30 -19.36 -14.14
CA ALA A 144 -13.93 -19.87 -15.49
C ALA A 144 -12.98 -18.95 -16.26
N ASN A 145 -13.12 -17.62 -16.08
CA ASN A 145 -12.34 -16.62 -16.81
C ASN A 145 -11.21 -16.01 -15.96
N ILE A 146 -10.98 -16.52 -14.73
CA ILE A 146 -9.99 -15.97 -13.81
C ILE A 146 -8.71 -16.80 -13.84
N ASP A 147 -7.58 -16.17 -14.19
CA ASP A 147 -6.28 -16.85 -14.23
C ASP A 147 -5.56 -16.80 -12.87
N PHE A 148 -5.78 -17.84 -12.06
CA PHE A 148 -5.09 -18.03 -10.78
C PHE A 148 -3.61 -18.40 -10.90
N SER A 149 -3.10 -18.64 -12.12
CA SER A 149 -1.69 -18.98 -12.35
C SER A 149 -0.81 -17.77 -12.70
N ASN A 150 -1.41 -16.63 -13.04
CA ASN A 150 -0.69 -15.39 -13.29
C ASN A 150 -0.26 -14.74 -11.95
N PRO A 151 1.05 -14.60 -11.64
CA PRO A 151 1.49 -13.99 -10.40
C PRO A 151 1.36 -12.46 -10.37
N TYR A 152 1.19 -11.85 -11.54
CA TYR A 152 1.14 -10.39 -11.67
C TYR A 152 -0.28 -9.86 -11.45
N TYR A 153 -0.39 -8.55 -11.23
CA TYR A 153 -1.66 -7.85 -11.17
C TYR A 153 -2.47 -8.07 -12.45
N SER A 154 -3.75 -8.25 -12.28
CA SER A 154 -4.73 -8.38 -13.35
C SER A 154 -6.03 -7.72 -12.90
N GLU A 155 -6.53 -6.79 -13.70
CA GLU A 155 -7.79 -6.09 -13.44
C GLU A 155 -8.95 -7.09 -13.28
N ASP A 156 -9.01 -8.15 -14.12
CA ASP A 156 -10.05 -9.18 -14.01
C ASP A 156 -10.01 -9.90 -12.65
N MET A 157 -8.80 -10.20 -12.14
CA MET A 157 -8.63 -10.82 -10.84
C MET A 157 -9.03 -9.85 -9.72
N ASP A 158 -8.62 -8.59 -9.81
CA ASP A 158 -8.93 -7.58 -8.80
C ASP A 158 -10.44 -7.34 -8.70
N ILE A 159 -11.11 -7.09 -9.83
CA ILE A 159 -12.57 -6.95 -9.90
C ILE A 159 -13.27 -8.19 -9.34
N PHE A 160 -12.84 -9.39 -9.72
CA PHE A 160 -13.40 -10.63 -9.23
C PHE A 160 -13.29 -10.77 -7.71
N LEU A 161 -12.11 -10.51 -7.14
CA LEU A 161 -11.89 -10.61 -5.70
C LEU A 161 -12.65 -9.56 -4.91
N ARG A 162 -12.71 -8.31 -5.41
CA ARG A 162 -13.36 -7.18 -4.75
C ARG A 162 -14.88 -7.21 -4.90
N ASP A 163 -15.38 -7.34 -6.15
CA ASP A 163 -16.78 -7.07 -6.48
C ASP A 163 -17.63 -8.35 -6.53
N GLU A 164 -17.06 -9.49 -6.99
CA GLU A 164 -17.82 -10.75 -7.09
C GLU A 164 -17.74 -11.59 -5.82
N VAL A 165 -16.56 -11.68 -5.19
CA VAL A 165 -16.39 -12.44 -3.95
C VAL A 165 -16.58 -11.55 -2.72
N GLY A 166 -15.91 -10.42 -2.70
CA GLY A 166 -15.86 -9.47 -1.59
C GLY A 166 -14.80 -9.83 -0.54
N TYR A 167 -14.05 -8.82 -0.06
CA TYR A 167 -12.96 -9.04 0.89
C TYR A 167 -13.43 -9.59 2.24
N GLU A 168 -14.65 -9.26 2.69
CA GLU A 168 -15.22 -9.83 3.91
C GLU A 168 -15.46 -11.34 3.76
N ALA A 169 -16.01 -11.79 2.63
CA ALA A 169 -16.19 -13.20 2.34
C ALA A 169 -14.85 -13.92 2.23
N LEU A 170 -13.88 -13.33 1.52
CA LEU A 170 -12.52 -13.87 1.40
C LEU A 170 -11.86 -14.04 2.77
N HIS A 171 -11.95 -13.06 3.65
CA HIS A 171 -11.40 -13.15 5.01
C HIS A 171 -11.95 -14.37 5.77
N ASN A 172 -13.22 -14.68 5.61
CA ASN A 172 -13.87 -15.84 6.25
C ASN A 172 -13.52 -17.18 5.57
N LEU A 173 -13.30 -17.19 4.25
CA LEU A 173 -13.02 -18.39 3.47
C LEU A 173 -11.57 -18.87 3.57
N ILE A 174 -10.62 -17.98 3.88
CA ILE A 174 -9.18 -18.24 3.78
C ILE A 174 -8.40 -18.03 5.09
N PRO A 175 -8.94 -18.37 6.27
CA PRO A 175 -8.27 -18.07 7.53
C PRO A 175 -6.87 -18.69 7.57
N GLY A 176 -5.85 -17.87 7.80
CA GLY A 176 -4.45 -18.28 7.89
C GLY A 176 -3.78 -18.69 6.57
N LEU A 177 -4.45 -18.56 5.43
CA LEU A 177 -3.84 -18.86 4.13
C LEU A 177 -3.09 -17.64 3.57
N PHE A 178 -3.68 -16.44 3.70
CA PHE A 178 -3.08 -15.16 3.42
C PHE A 178 -3.16 -14.25 4.65
N LEU A 179 -2.29 -13.26 4.73
CA LEU A 179 -2.29 -12.31 5.83
C LEU A 179 -3.51 -11.37 5.72
N ALA A 180 -3.74 -10.86 4.53
CA ALA A 180 -4.89 -10.03 4.18
C ALA A 180 -5.55 -10.55 2.89
N PRO A 181 -6.88 -10.35 2.69
CA PRO A 181 -7.55 -10.75 1.46
C PRO A 181 -6.96 -10.10 0.20
N TYR A 182 -6.53 -8.84 0.27
CA TYR A 182 -5.94 -8.13 -0.85
C TYR A 182 -4.62 -8.75 -1.32
N SER A 183 -3.85 -9.38 -0.43
CA SER A 183 -2.61 -10.13 -0.76
C SER A 183 -2.82 -11.25 -1.79
N ILE A 184 -4.07 -11.60 -2.13
CA ILE A 184 -4.40 -12.58 -3.17
C ILE A 184 -4.22 -11.97 -4.57
N SER A 185 -4.37 -10.66 -4.72
CA SER A 185 -4.49 -9.97 -6.01
C SER A 185 -3.24 -10.09 -6.88
N SER A 186 -2.05 -10.03 -6.29
CA SER A 186 -0.78 -10.19 -6.98
C SER A 186 0.35 -10.68 -6.08
N LEU A 187 1.47 -11.12 -6.69
CA LEU A 187 2.68 -11.50 -5.96
C LEU A 187 3.26 -10.29 -5.21
N ARG A 188 3.14 -9.10 -5.79
CA ARG A 188 3.57 -7.83 -5.19
C ARG A 188 2.82 -7.56 -3.89
N GLU A 189 1.49 -7.68 -3.90
CA GLU A 189 0.64 -7.51 -2.71
C GLU A 189 0.79 -8.65 -1.69
N TYR A 190 1.25 -9.80 -2.14
CA TYR A 190 1.56 -10.92 -1.26
C TYR A 190 2.88 -10.73 -0.51
N PHE A 191 3.83 -10.02 -1.11
CA PHE A 191 5.10 -9.67 -0.48
C PHE A 191 4.94 -8.53 0.53
N ALA A 192 4.22 -7.46 0.18
CA ALA A 192 3.91 -6.34 1.03
C ALA A 192 2.92 -6.72 2.14
#